data_f17cd50ffde16228f9f43a4d8756f13b
#
_entry.id   f17cd50ffde16228f9f43a4d8756f13b
#
_cell.length_a   1.000
_cell.length_b   1.000
_cell.length_c   1.000
_cell.angle_alpha   90.00
_cell.angle_beta   90.00
_cell.angle_gamma   90.00
#
_symmetry.space_group_name_H-M   'P 1'
#
loop_
_entity.id
_entity.type
_entity.pdbx_description
1 polymer ?
#
loop_
_entity_poly.entity_id
_entity_poly.type
_entity_poly.pdbx_seq_one_letter_code
_entity_poly.pdbx_strand_id
1 'polypeptide(L)'
;MKYKTIGIVLSVIGVSSVLTVRAWAQPGVNRFGNNYHLGFERPESWGLKYFASTTLLSGLQPPEPTEGRRVGSVTVGLELGWLPSLDQGQTRIGFNGRAPQDLNKAPILARPVIRVTLPWKLTAIVAAPPPFRVFGVNPHLLALGLERPLWQRAKWSIGWRGYGQFGSVKGAFTCPASVQAFAPGSAGNPTSCVGESADVASLRYAGSEFQIAYRIPGMPKLVPHVTVGGNFIDAAIQIKAPVVRGLDENREWTRGGTFSTTAGVSYLLTKQTTFTVDTFYSPLWVTRSPTAGRTNDGLFNVRAMLSYTLR
;
A
#
# COMPACT_ATOMS: atom_id res chain seq x y z
N MET A 1 -14.88 47.05 -13.82
CA MET A 1 -13.95 45.91 -13.76
C MET A 1 -14.63 44.72 -14.39
N LYS A 2 -14.18 44.32 -15.60
CA LYS A 2 -14.79 43.21 -16.34
C LYS A 2 -14.05 41.90 -15.97
N TYR A 3 -14.74 40.97 -15.36
CA TYR A 3 -14.20 39.60 -15.10
C TYR A 3 -14.30 38.79 -16.40
N LYS A 4 -13.17 38.41 -16.97
CA LYS A 4 -13.09 37.39 -18.03
C LYS A 4 -13.14 36.01 -17.39
N THR A 5 -14.23 35.30 -17.59
CA THR A 5 -14.38 33.89 -17.23
C THR A 5 -13.57 33.05 -18.23
N ILE A 6 -12.49 32.42 -17.76
CA ILE A 6 -11.75 31.45 -18.56
C ILE A 6 -12.40 30.08 -18.27
N GLY A 7 -13.21 29.62 -19.21
CA GLY A 7 -13.74 28.28 -19.22
C GLY A 7 -12.66 27.29 -19.65
N ILE A 8 -12.19 26.44 -18.71
CA ILE A 8 -11.36 25.29 -19.04
C ILE A 8 -12.30 24.14 -19.39
N VAL A 9 -12.41 23.82 -20.67
CA VAL A 9 -13.09 22.63 -21.16
C VAL A 9 -12.12 21.48 -21.04
N LEU A 10 -12.33 20.61 -20.05
CA LEU A 10 -11.66 19.32 -19.92
C LEU A 10 -12.35 18.33 -20.88
N SER A 11 -11.81 18.18 -22.09
CA SER A 11 -12.18 17.09 -22.98
C SER A 11 -11.60 15.78 -22.47
N VAL A 12 -12.41 14.98 -21.82
CA VAL A 12 -12.08 13.59 -21.47
C VAL A 12 -12.22 12.77 -22.75
N ILE A 13 -11.12 12.54 -23.45
CA ILE A 13 -11.09 11.58 -24.56
C ILE A 13 -11.12 10.18 -23.95
N GLY A 14 -12.30 9.59 -23.94
CA GLY A 14 -12.51 8.19 -23.59
C GLY A 14 -11.99 7.29 -24.72
N VAL A 15 -10.77 6.81 -24.60
CA VAL A 15 -10.29 5.69 -25.41
C VAL A 15 -10.59 4.41 -24.63
N SER A 16 -11.81 3.90 -24.78
CA SER A 16 -12.17 2.55 -24.36
C SER A 16 -11.64 1.53 -25.38
N SER A 17 -10.35 1.24 -25.32
CA SER A 17 -9.82 0.04 -25.99
C SER A 17 -10.13 -1.17 -25.10
N VAL A 18 -11.28 -1.77 -25.34
CA VAL A 18 -11.59 -3.12 -24.83
C VAL A 18 -10.70 -4.11 -25.60
N LEU A 19 -9.48 -4.28 -25.09
CA LEU A 19 -8.67 -5.43 -25.48
C LEU A 19 -9.32 -6.68 -24.85
N THR A 20 -10.25 -7.28 -25.59
CA THR A 20 -10.68 -8.66 -25.32
C THR A 20 -9.50 -9.58 -25.61
N VAL A 21 -8.66 -9.79 -24.59
CA VAL A 21 -7.73 -10.90 -24.59
C VAL A 21 -8.59 -12.16 -24.54
N ARG A 22 -8.86 -12.74 -25.70
CA ARG A 22 -9.39 -14.11 -25.78
C ARG A 22 -8.32 -15.01 -25.16
N ALA A 23 -8.54 -15.40 -23.91
CA ALA A 23 -7.81 -16.48 -23.29
C ALA A 23 -8.13 -17.72 -24.13
N TRP A 24 -7.19 -18.12 -24.96
CA TRP A 24 -7.23 -19.41 -25.62
C TRP A 24 -7.21 -20.44 -24.51
N ALA A 25 -8.36 -21.04 -24.22
CA ALA A 25 -8.44 -22.20 -23.34
C ALA A 25 -7.64 -23.30 -24.05
N GLN A 26 -6.45 -23.60 -23.53
CA GLN A 26 -5.70 -24.76 -24.02
C GLN A 26 -6.55 -26.00 -23.70
N PRO A 27 -6.93 -26.79 -24.74
CA PRO A 27 -7.68 -28.00 -24.49
C PRO A 27 -6.79 -28.97 -23.71
N GLY A 28 -7.26 -29.43 -22.55
CA GLY A 28 -6.63 -30.50 -21.80
C GLY A 28 -5.92 -30.16 -20.50
N VAL A 29 -5.80 -28.89 -20.09
CA VAL A 29 -5.26 -28.58 -18.78
C VAL A 29 -6.33 -28.77 -17.69
N ASN A 30 -6.10 -29.73 -16.79
CA ASN A 30 -6.95 -29.92 -15.62
C ASN A 30 -6.88 -28.69 -14.73
N ARG A 31 -8.02 -28.02 -14.50
CA ARG A 31 -8.12 -26.84 -13.62
C ARG A 31 -8.84 -27.23 -12.36
N PHE A 32 -8.27 -26.86 -11.22
CA PHE A 32 -8.86 -27.09 -9.92
C PHE A 32 -8.52 -25.94 -9.00
N GLY A 33 -9.27 -25.77 -7.95
CA GLY A 33 -9.06 -24.73 -6.94
C GLY A 33 -10.34 -24.34 -6.24
N ASN A 34 -10.21 -23.51 -5.23
CA ASN A 34 -11.30 -23.10 -4.37
C ASN A 34 -11.24 -21.60 -4.02
N ASN A 35 -12.37 -21.08 -3.57
CA ASN A 35 -12.50 -19.74 -3.04
C ASN A 35 -12.65 -19.81 -1.51
N TYR A 36 -11.77 -19.13 -0.77
CA TYR A 36 -11.77 -19.12 0.67
C TYR A 36 -11.95 -17.71 1.21
N HIS A 37 -12.98 -17.51 2.05
CA HIS A 37 -13.05 -16.34 2.90
C HIS A 37 -12.32 -16.67 4.19
N LEU A 38 -11.25 -15.95 4.47
CA LEU A 38 -10.40 -16.15 5.63
C LEU A 38 -10.83 -15.22 6.76
N GLY A 39 -10.96 -15.75 7.97
CA GLY A 39 -11.12 -14.92 9.16
C GLY A 39 -9.97 -13.93 9.30
N PHE A 40 -10.25 -12.70 9.71
CA PHE A 40 -9.28 -11.60 9.69
C PHE A 40 -8.04 -11.83 10.56
N GLU A 41 -8.13 -12.67 11.58
CA GLU A 41 -7.03 -13.01 12.51
C GLU A 41 -6.33 -14.34 12.18
N ARG A 42 -6.67 -14.98 11.07
CA ARG A 42 -5.94 -16.20 10.65
C ARG A 42 -4.53 -15.88 10.19
N PRO A 43 -3.57 -16.84 10.33
CA PRO A 43 -2.20 -16.65 9.87
C PRO A 43 -2.09 -16.27 8.40
N GLU A 44 -2.91 -16.89 7.53
CA GLU A 44 -2.93 -16.61 6.09
C GLU A 44 -3.41 -15.19 5.79
N SER A 45 -4.40 -14.72 6.55
CA SER A 45 -4.89 -13.33 6.46
C SER A 45 -3.87 -12.32 6.95
N TRP A 46 -2.99 -12.72 7.87
CA TRP A 46 -1.97 -11.82 8.41
C TRP A 46 -1.05 -11.31 7.30
N GLY A 47 -0.54 -12.17 6.42
CA GLY A 47 0.30 -11.76 5.29
C GLY A 47 -0.41 -10.78 4.34
N LEU A 48 -1.71 -11.00 4.04
CA LEU A 48 -2.51 -10.09 3.23
C LEU A 48 -2.67 -8.71 3.90
N LYS A 49 -2.95 -8.69 5.22
CA LYS A 49 -3.01 -7.45 6.00
C LYS A 49 -1.67 -6.72 6.04
N TYR A 50 -0.58 -7.46 6.20
CA TYR A 50 0.78 -6.93 6.21
C TYR A 50 1.05 -6.15 4.93
N PHE A 51 0.84 -6.77 3.76
CA PHE A 51 1.07 -6.09 2.47
C PHE A 51 0.15 -4.90 2.24
N ALA A 52 -1.13 -5.00 2.59
CA ALA A 52 -2.02 -3.86 2.52
C ALA A 52 -1.55 -2.71 3.44
N SER A 53 -1.08 -3.05 4.64
CA SER A 53 -0.60 -2.06 5.62
C SER A 53 0.71 -1.38 5.21
N THR A 54 1.61 -2.07 4.49
CA THR A 54 2.85 -1.45 3.99
C THR A 54 2.58 -0.35 2.97
N THR A 55 1.42 -0.36 2.31
CA THR A 55 1.04 0.62 1.29
C THR A 55 0.10 1.71 1.80
N LEU A 56 -0.26 1.74 3.09
CA LEU A 56 -1.15 2.74 3.66
C LEU A 56 -0.63 4.16 3.42
N LEU A 57 -1.52 5.06 2.97
CA LEU A 57 -1.23 6.48 2.75
C LEU A 57 -1.32 7.27 4.07
N SER A 58 -0.80 6.71 5.16
CA SER A 58 -0.80 7.26 6.51
C SER A 58 0.53 7.95 6.82
N GLY A 59 0.52 9.02 7.60
CA GLY A 59 1.74 9.75 8.00
C GLY A 59 2.40 10.56 6.89
N LEU A 60 3.73 10.65 6.95
CA LEU A 60 4.65 11.24 5.96
C LEU A 60 4.56 12.73 5.70
N GLN A 61 3.68 13.45 6.27
CA GLN A 61 3.73 14.91 6.35
C GLN A 61 2.84 15.42 7.47
N PRO A 62 3.30 16.39 8.24
CA PRO A 62 2.44 17.08 9.19
C PRO A 62 1.31 17.80 8.45
N PRO A 63 0.20 18.10 9.12
CA PRO A 63 -0.82 18.98 8.56
C PRO A 63 -0.18 20.32 8.25
N GLU A 64 -0.05 20.60 6.96
CA GLU A 64 0.64 21.79 6.52
C GLU A 64 -0.22 23.05 6.75
N PRO A 65 0.38 24.15 7.22
CA PRO A 65 -0.29 25.42 7.23
C PRO A 65 -0.71 25.78 5.81
N THR A 66 -2.01 25.91 5.59
CA THR A 66 -2.54 26.41 4.32
C THR A 66 -2.47 27.95 4.22
N GLU A 67 -2.06 28.62 5.31
CA GLU A 67 -1.84 30.05 5.35
C GLU A 67 -0.71 30.43 4.39
N GLY A 68 -1.06 31.18 3.35
CA GLY A 68 -0.13 31.60 2.29
C GLY A 68 0.01 30.64 1.10
N ARG A 69 -0.60 29.47 1.10
CA ARG A 69 -0.69 28.62 -0.10
C ARG A 69 -1.82 29.09 -1.00
N ARG A 70 -1.51 29.27 -2.27
CA ARG A 70 -2.53 29.57 -3.27
C ARG A 70 -3.29 28.31 -3.64
N VAL A 71 -4.59 28.44 -3.83
CA VAL A 71 -5.40 27.37 -4.46
C VAL A 71 -4.77 27.01 -5.82
N GLY A 72 -4.63 25.71 -6.08
CA GLY A 72 -3.93 25.21 -7.26
C GLY A 72 -2.42 24.99 -7.06
N SER A 73 -1.82 25.33 -5.90
CA SER A 73 -0.43 24.94 -5.61
C SER A 73 -0.27 23.44 -5.68
N VAL A 74 0.76 22.97 -6.38
CA VAL A 74 1.09 21.56 -6.55
C VAL A 74 2.36 21.25 -5.78
N THR A 75 2.34 20.21 -4.99
CA THR A 75 3.53 19.63 -4.34
C THR A 75 3.75 18.24 -4.93
N VAL A 76 4.96 17.98 -5.42
CA VAL A 76 5.39 16.65 -5.86
C VAL A 76 6.33 16.06 -4.83
N GLY A 77 6.24 14.76 -4.60
CA GLY A 77 7.09 14.07 -3.64
C GLY A 77 7.42 12.65 -4.10
N LEU A 78 8.48 12.12 -3.51
CA LEU A 78 8.85 10.71 -3.61
C LEU A 78 8.93 10.12 -2.21
N GLU A 79 8.07 9.16 -1.96
CA GLU A 79 8.07 8.35 -0.75
C GLU A 79 8.90 7.09 -0.97
N LEU A 80 9.73 6.74 0.01
CA LEU A 80 10.47 5.48 0.11
C LEU A 80 10.13 4.84 1.45
N GLY A 81 9.64 3.61 1.44
CA GLY A 81 9.32 2.84 2.64
C GLY A 81 10.11 1.54 2.67
N TRP A 82 10.78 1.27 3.78
CA TRP A 82 11.43 -0.01 4.01
C TRP A 82 10.37 -1.08 4.31
N LEU A 83 10.50 -2.27 3.70
CA LEU A 83 9.63 -3.43 3.91
C LEU A 83 10.42 -4.48 4.69
N PRO A 84 10.10 -4.73 5.96
CA PRO A 84 10.75 -5.79 6.73
C PRO A 84 10.55 -7.16 6.09
N SER A 85 11.59 -7.99 6.12
CA SER A 85 11.50 -9.36 5.63
C SER A 85 10.61 -10.21 6.53
N LEU A 86 9.81 -11.06 5.92
CA LEU A 86 8.93 -12.02 6.58
C LEU A 86 9.66 -13.35 6.79
N ASP A 87 9.39 -14.01 7.89
CA ASP A 87 9.85 -15.39 8.15
C ASP A 87 8.99 -16.44 7.42
N GLN A 88 9.40 -17.70 7.46
CA GLN A 88 8.68 -18.78 6.78
C GLN A 88 7.24 -18.99 7.30
N GLY A 89 6.99 -18.73 8.58
CA GLY A 89 5.64 -18.82 9.15
C GLY A 89 4.74 -17.72 8.66
N GLN A 90 5.31 -16.51 8.49
CA GLN A 90 4.61 -15.32 8.03
C GLN A 90 4.31 -15.33 6.51
N THR A 91 5.09 -16.08 5.73
CA THR A 91 4.90 -16.18 4.27
C THR A 91 3.84 -17.20 3.85
N ARG A 92 3.23 -17.93 4.78
CA ARG A 92 2.18 -18.92 4.50
C ARG A 92 0.82 -18.26 4.34
N ILE A 93 0.50 -17.76 3.15
CA ILE A 93 -0.78 -17.10 2.87
C ILE A 93 -1.61 -17.82 1.79
N GLY A 94 -1.06 -18.33 0.77
CA GLY A 94 -1.80 -19.02 -0.28
C GLY A 94 -2.06 -20.51 0.04
N PHE A 95 -2.92 -21.17 -0.77
CA PHE A 95 -3.32 -22.56 -0.58
C PHE A 95 -3.86 -22.86 0.84
N ASN A 96 -4.56 -21.91 1.46
CA ASN A 96 -5.05 -22.00 2.82
C ASN A 96 -3.91 -22.34 3.82
N GLY A 97 -2.77 -21.64 3.70
CA GLY A 97 -1.60 -21.77 4.56
C GLY A 97 -0.77 -23.05 4.41
N ARG A 98 -1.05 -23.86 3.37
CA ARG A 98 -0.35 -25.14 3.17
C ARG A 98 1.10 -24.98 2.76
N ALA A 99 1.42 -23.93 2.01
CA ALA A 99 2.77 -23.67 1.51
C ALA A 99 3.17 -22.21 1.66
N PRO A 100 4.47 -21.93 1.87
CA PRO A 100 4.98 -20.56 1.89
C PRO A 100 4.93 -19.97 0.48
N GLN A 101 4.71 -18.65 0.43
CA GLN A 101 4.75 -17.83 -0.78
C GLN A 101 6.05 -17.02 -0.80
N ASP A 102 6.58 -16.74 -2.00
CA ASP A 102 7.76 -15.86 -2.14
C ASP A 102 7.32 -14.38 -2.05
N LEU A 103 7.20 -13.89 -0.82
CA LEU A 103 6.69 -12.56 -0.50
C LEU A 103 7.78 -11.54 -0.21
N ASN A 104 9.02 -11.96 0.01
CA ASN A 104 10.16 -11.10 0.32
C ASN A 104 10.85 -10.54 -0.94
N LYS A 105 10.08 -10.25 -2.00
CA LYS A 105 10.63 -9.79 -3.27
C LYS A 105 11.13 -8.35 -3.21
N ALA A 106 10.33 -7.46 -2.66
CA ALA A 106 10.61 -6.02 -2.69
C ALA A 106 11.02 -5.53 -1.29
N PRO A 107 12.28 -5.16 -1.05
CA PRO A 107 12.73 -4.63 0.24
C PRO A 107 12.31 -3.18 0.46
N ILE A 108 11.91 -2.48 -0.60
CA ILE A 108 11.56 -1.06 -0.57
C ILE A 108 10.30 -0.83 -1.42
N LEU A 109 9.36 -0.06 -0.87
CA LEU A 109 8.27 0.55 -1.62
C LEU A 109 8.70 1.96 -2.03
N ALA A 110 8.70 2.25 -3.33
CA ALA A 110 8.89 3.59 -3.86
C ALA A 110 7.56 4.09 -4.45
N ARG A 111 7.11 5.29 -4.04
CA ARG A 111 5.82 5.83 -4.45
C ARG A 111 5.89 7.33 -4.71
N PRO A 112 5.78 7.81 -5.97
CA PRO A 112 5.49 9.20 -6.28
C PRO A 112 4.18 9.66 -5.63
N VAL A 113 4.19 10.87 -5.10
CA VAL A 113 3.05 11.51 -4.46
C VAL A 113 2.83 12.89 -5.05
N ILE A 114 1.61 13.20 -5.43
CA ILE A 114 1.20 14.53 -5.89
C ILE A 114 0.15 15.06 -4.92
N ARG A 115 0.31 16.30 -4.49
CA ARG A 115 -0.63 17.01 -3.61
C ARG A 115 -1.05 18.30 -4.26
N VAL A 116 -2.35 18.59 -4.28
CA VAL A 116 -2.92 19.78 -4.88
C VAL A 116 -3.75 20.52 -3.84
N THR A 117 -3.41 21.79 -3.60
CA THR A 117 -4.18 22.65 -2.70
C THR A 117 -5.50 23.06 -3.36
N LEU A 118 -6.62 22.72 -2.72
CA LEU A 118 -7.97 23.02 -3.16
C LEU A 118 -8.57 24.19 -2.36
N PRO A 119 -9.74 24.73 -2.77
CA PRO A 119 -10.52 25.63 -1.94
C PRO A 119 -10.86 25.03 -0.57
N TRP A 120 -11.31 25.86 0.38
CA TRP A 120 -11.72 25.47 1.75
C TRP A 120 -10.62 24.84 2.61
N LYS A 121 -9.36 25.18 2.33
CA LYS A 121 -8.19 24.60 3.02
C LYS A 121 -8.06 23.08 2.86
N LEU A 122 -8.58 22.51 1.79
CA LEU A 122 -8.43 21.12 1.45
C LEU A 122 -7.15 20.88 0.64
N THR A 123 -6.57 19.68 0.76
CA THR A 123 -5.49 19.20 -0.11
C THR A 123 -5.86 17.83 -0.63
N ALA A 124 -5.96 17.69 -1.94
CA ALA A 124 -6.09 16.39 -2.60
C ALA A 124 -4.72 15.73 -2.72
N ILE A 125 -4.66 14.42 -2.53
CA ILE A 125 -3.45 13.62 -2.59
C ILE A 125 -3.69 12.48 -3.58
N VAL A 126 -2.72 12.27 -4.47
CA VAL A 126 -2.67 11.13 -5.39
C VAL A 126 -1.31 10.49 -5.27
N ALA A 127 -1.27 9.18 -5.09
CA ALA A 127 -0.03 8.43 -4.97
C ALA A 127 -0.14 7.07 -5.67
N ALA A 128 0.89 6.69 -6.42
CA ALA A 128 0.93 5.42 -7.13
C ALA A 128 2.39 4.95 -7.24
N PRO A 129 2.69 3.67 -6.96
CA PRO A 129 3.99 3.12 -7.33
C PRO A 129 4.12 3.09 -8.87
N PRO A 130 5.34 3.15 -9.42
CA PRO A 130 5.55 3.06 -10.86
C PRO A 130 4.96 1.75 -11.41
N PRO A 131 4.19 1.78 -12.52
CA PRO A 131 3.48 0.62 -13.05
C PRO A 131 4.37 -0.27 -13.94
N PHE A 132 5.62 -0.48 -13.55
CA PHE A 132 6.55 -1.38 -14.22
C PHE A 132 7.10 -2.43 -13.25
N ARG A 133 7.66 -3.50 -13.80
CA ARG A 133 8.15 -4.64 -12.99
C ARG A 133 9.40 -4.23 -12.22
N VAL A 134 9.32 -4.29 -10.88
CA VAL A 134 10.40 -4.02 -9.94
C VAL A 134 10.52 -5.21 -8.99
N PHE A 135 11.71 -5.75 -8.80
CA PHE A 135 11.98 -6.90 -7.93
C PHE A 135 11.05 -8.11 -8.21
N GLY A 136 10.70 -8.33 -9.48
CA GLY A 136 9.85 -9.46 -9.87
C GLY A 136 8.34 -9.26 -9.66
N VAL A 137 7.91 -8.10 -9.15
CA VAL A 137 6.50 -7.74 -8.98
C VAL A 137 6.11 -6.55 -9.86
N ASN A 138 4.85 -6.51 -10.27
CA ASN A 138 4.29 -5.44 -11.10
C ASN A 138 3.12 -4.79 -10.36
N PRO A 139 3.32 -3.65 -9.67
CA PRO A 139 2.28 -2.97 -8.93
C PRO A 139 1.39 -2.14 -9.86
N HIS A 140 0.08 -2.27 -9.69
CA HIS A 140 -0.95 -1.44 -10.30
C HIS A 140 -1.85 -0.92 -9.18
N LEU A 141 -1.32 -0.02 -8.35
CA LEU A 141 -1.98 0.52 -7.18
C LEU A 141 -2.20 2.02 -7.38
N LEU A 142 -3.36 2.52 -6.98
CA LEU A 142 -3.66 3.94 -6.92
C LEU A 142 -4.21 4.28 -5.54
N ALA A 143 -3.53 5.17 -4.83
CA ALA A 143 -3.98 5.72 -3.57
C ALA A 143 -4.44 7.16 -3.75
N LEU A 144 -5.56 7.49 -3.15
CA LEU A 144 -6.17 8.81 -3.13
C LEU A 144 -6.35 9.26 -1.69
N GLY A 145 -6.22 10.55 -1.45
CA GLY A 145 -6.44 11.14 -0.13
C GLY A 145 -6.99 12.54 -0.20
N LEU A 146 -7.62 12.95 0.89
CA LEU A 146 -8.07 14.29 1.14
C LEU A 146 -7.64 14.69 2.54
N GLU A 147 -7.00 15.84 2.65
CA GLU A 147 -6.47 16.35 3.91
C GLU A 147 -7.02 17.75 4.19
N ARG A 148 -7.22 18.05 5.46
CA ARG A 148 -7.64 19.37 5.95
C ARG A 148 -6.96 19.71 7.27
N PRO A 149 -6.31 20.89 7.41
CA PRO A 149 -5.96 21.41 8.71
C PRO A 149 -7.24 21.80 9.45
N LEU A 150 -7.42 21.27 10.66
CA LEU A 150 -8.59 21.53 11.51
C LEU A 150 -8.34 22.69 12.44
N TRP A 151 -7.13 22.76 12.99
CA TRP A 151 -6.76 23.77 13.96
C TRP A 151 -5.27 24.11 13.85
N GLN A 152 -4.96 25.39 13.91
CA GLN A 152 -3.60 25.91 13.86
C GLN A 152 -3.49 27.08 14.84
N ARG A 153 -2.60 27.00 15.78
CA ARG A 153 -2.35 28.08 16.75
C ARG A 153 -0.88 28.11 17.15
N ALA A 154 -0.23 29.23 16.88
CA ALA A 154 1.17 29.48 17.21
C ALA A 154 2.10 28.36 16.74
N LYS A 155 2.38 27.38 17.61
CA LYS A 155 3.35 26.31 17.40
C LYS A 155 2.73 24.96 17.04
N TRP A 156 1.42 24.81 17.29
CA TRP A 156 0.70 23.55 17.10
C TRP A 156 -0.16 23.58 15.86
N SER A 157 -0.24 22.45 15.21
CA SER A 157 -1.23 22.19 14.15
C SER A 157 -1.86 20.83 14.32
N ILE A 158 -3.17 20.77 14.12
CA ILE A 158 -3.95 19.53 14.09
C ILE A 158 -4.61 19.46 12.71
N GLY A 159 -4.50 18.32 12.07
CA GLY A 159 -5.12 18.03 10.79
C GLY A 159 -5.86 16.71 10.79
N TRP A 160 -6.68 16.54 9.81
CA TRP A 160 -7.38 15.32 9.48
C TRP A 160 -7.03 14.91 8.06
N ARG A 161 -6.90 13.61 7.83
CA ARG A 161 -6.75 13.01 6.49
C ARG A 161 -7.68 11.80 6.37
N GLY A 162 -8.44 11.76 5.27
CA GLY A 162 -9.12 10.57 4.79
C GLY A 162 -8.41 10.04 3.55
N TYR A 163 -8.29 8.73 3.40
CA TYR A 163 -7.57 8.14 2.27
C TYR A 163 -8.08 6.75 1.92
N GLY A 164 -7.77 6.30 0.71
CA GLY A 164 -8.06 4.96 0.25
C GLY A 164 -7.14 4.54 -0.88
N GLN A 165 -7.06 3.25 -1.11
CA GLN A 165 -6.30 2.64 -2.19
C GLN A 165 -7.12 1.55 -2.86
N PHE A 166 -6.91 1.38 -4.13
CA PHE A 166 -7.40 0.25 -4.91
C PHE A 166 -6.33 -0.19 -5.92
N GLY A 167 -6.47 -1.45 -6.34
CA GLY A 167 -5.56 -2.04 -7.33
C GLY A 167 -5.00 -3.37 -6.90
N SER A 168 -3.97 -3.80 -7.59
CA SER A 168 -3.35 -5.11 -7.39
C SER A 168 -1.85 -5.09 -7.67
N VAL A 169 -1.18 -6.12 -7.16
CA VAL A 169 0.22 -6.43 -7.45
C VAL A 169 0.27 -7.81 -8.09
N LYS A 170 0.90 -7.90 -9.26
CA LYS A 170 1.09 -9.16 -9.99
C LYS A 170 2.50 -9.68 -9.77
N GLY A 171 2.64 -11.01 -9.64
CA GLY A 171 3.95 -11.64 -9.47
C GLY A 171 3.84 -13.16 -9.40
N ALA A 172 4.99 -13.83 -9.44
CA ALA A 172 5.07 -15.26 -9.21
C ALA A 172 5.37 -15.50 -7.71
N PHE A 173 4.34 -15.44 -6.88
CA PHE A 173 4.50 -15.58 -5.42
C PHE A 173 4.48 -17.05 -4.99
N THR A 174 3.62 -17.87 -5.63
CA THR A 174 3.42 -19.29 -5.31
C THR A 174 4.46 -20.19 -5.95
N CYS A 175 4.72 -20.01 -7.23
CA CYS A 175 5.68 -20.78 -8.01
C CYS A 175 6.72 -19.83 -8.65
N PRO A 176 7.64 -19.26 -7.87
CA PRO A 176 8.74 -18.47 -8.44
C PRO A 176 9.73 -19.36 -9.20
N ALA A 177 10.53 -18.76 -10.08
CA ALA A 177 11.54 -19.49 -10.87
C ALA A 177 12.54 -20.27 -9.99
N SER A 178 12.87 -19.76 -8.81
CA SER A 178 13.77 -20.42 -7.85
C SER A 178 13.27 -21.76 -7.34
N VAL A 179 11.94 -21.94 -7.20
CA VAL A 179 11.33 -23.19 -6.73
C VAL A 179 11.36 -24.27 -7.82
N GLN A 180 11.30 -23.86 -9.09
CA GLN A 180 11.31 -24.79 -10.22
C GLN A 180 12.65 -25.54 -10.42
N ALA A 181 13.73 -25.03 -9.81
CA ALA A 181 15.03 -25.72 -9.81
C ALA A 181 15.00 -27.05 -9.00
N PHE A 182 13.96 -27.26 -8.19
CA PHE A 182 13.82 -28.45 -7.34
C PHE A 182 12.74 -29.38 -7.91
N ALA A 183 12.96 -30.69 -7.70
CA ALA A 183 11.99 -31.72 -8.12
C ALA A 183 10.62 -31.48 -7.47
N PRO A 184 9.51 -31.64 -8.21
CA PRO A 184 8.15 -31.51 -7.68
C PRO A 184 7.92 -32.43 -6.48
N GLY A 185 7.34 -31.89 -5.39
CA GLY A 185 7.07 -32.60 -4.13
C GLY A 185 8.27 -32.70 -3.18
N SER A 186 9.46 -32.21 -3.57
CA SER A 186 10.62 -32.13 -2.67
C SER A 186 10.47 -30.97 -1.64
N ALA A 187 11.34 -30.94 -0.64
CA ALA A 187 11.37 -29.85 0.35
C ALA A 187 11.57 -28.47 -0.28
N GLY A 188 12.30 -28.37 -1.39
CA GLY A 188 12.49 -27.12 -2.14
C GLY A 188 11.32 -26.76 -3.07
N ASN A 189 10.44 -27.72 -3.37
CA ASN A 189 9.25 -27.52 -4.23
C ASN A 189 8.03 -28.26 -3.66
N PRO A 190 7.58 -27.90 -2.46
CA PRO A 190 6.51 -28.64 -1.78
C PRO A 190 5.15 -28.52 -2.46
N THR A 191 4.95 -27.49 -3.26
CA THR A 191 3.73 -27.25 -4.07
C THR A 191 3.74 -27.99 -5.38
N SER A 192 4.83 -28.68 -5.73
CA SER A 192 5.00 -29.37 -7.02
C SER A 192 4.85 -28.47 -8.23
N CYS A 193 5.41 -27.28 -8.19
CA CYS A 193 5.43 -26.31 -9.27
C CYS A 193 6.16 -26.87 -10.51
N VAL A 194 5.58 -26.69 -11.70
CA VAL A 194 6.17 -27.06 -13.00
C VAL A 194 6.33 -25.86 -13.94
N GLY A 195 5.98 -24.66 -13.49
CA GLY A 195 6.10 -23.40 -14.19
C GLY A 195 5.89 -22.20 -13.26
N GLU A 196 6.19 -20.99 -13.73
CA GLU A 196 5.94 -19.76 -12.94
C GLU A 196 4.44 -19.52 -12.76
N SER A 197 4.05 -19.13 -11.55
CA SER A 197 2.66 -18.75 -11.28
C SER A 197 2.36 -17.34 -11.77
N ALA A 198 1.09 -17.09 -12.08
CA ALA A 198 0.55 -15.79 -12.47
C ALA A 198 -0.37 -15.26 -11.37
N ASP A 199 0.20 -15.02 -10.18
CA ASP A 199 -0.57 -14.62 -9.01
C ASP A 199 -0.91 -13.14 -9.03
N VAL A 200 -2.06 -12.79 -8.42
CA VAL A 200 -2.55 -11.42 -8.30
C VAL A 200 -2.98 -11.15 -6.87
N ALA A 201 -2.26 -10.27 -6.18
CA ALA A 201 -2.63 -9.78 -4.86
C ALA A 201 -3.40 -8.46 -5.00
N SER A 202 -4.68 -8.43 -4.62
CA SER A 202 -5.50 -7.22 -4.55
C SER A 202 -5.33 -6.57 -3.19
N LEU A 203 -4.92 -5.29 -3.17
CA LEU A 203 -4.65 -4.53 -1.95
C LEU A 203 -5.55 -3.29 -1.90
N ARG A 204 -6.68 -3.40 -1.22
CA ARG A 204 -7.65 -2.32 -1.06
C ARG A 204 -7.73 -1.92 0.39
N TYR A 205 -7.86 -0.63 0.63
CA TYR A 205 -8.14 -0.10 1.95
C TYR A 205 -8.85 1.24 1.89
N ALA A 206 -9.51 1.61 2.99
CA ALA A 206 -9.93 2.96 3.30
C ALA A 206 -9.50 3.29 4.72
N GLY A 207 -9.09 4.53 4.97
CA GLY A 207 -8.62 4.95 6.28
C GLY A 207 -8.91 6.41 6.56
N SER A 208 -8.87 6.73 7.85
CA SER A 208 -8.99 8.10 8.35
C SER A 208 -8.05 8.28 9.52
N GLU A 209 -7.37 9.43 9.57
CA GLU A 209 -6.39 9.71 10.61
C GLU A 209 -6.44 11.16 11.07
N PHE A 210 -5.99 11.37 12.32
CA PHE A 210 -5.69 12.66 12.88
C PHE A 210 -4.18 12.81 13.01
N GLN A 211 -3.70 14.02 12.70
CA GLN A 211 -2.28 14.37 12.71
C GLN A 211 -2.08 15.54 13.65
N ILE A 212 -1.03 15.47 14.45
CA ILE A 212 -0.61 16.56 15.35
C ILE A 212 0.84 16.87 15.01
N ALA A 213 1.15 18.15 14.82
CA ALA A 213 2.52 18.61 14.60
C ALA A 213 2.85 19.81 15.49
N TYR A 214 4.12 19.92 15.81
CA TYR A 214 4.65 20.98 16.66
C TYR A 214 5.84 21.68 16.02
N ARG A 215 5.81 23.00 15.93
CA ARG A 215 6.92 23.79 15.44
C ARG A 215 7.80 24.22 16.62
N ILE A 216 9.01 23.70 16.68
CA ILE A 216 9.94 23.95 17.79
C ILE A 216 10.40 25.42 17.78
N PRO A 217 10.22 26.19 18.88
CA PRO A 217 10.80 27.53 19.00
C PRO A 217 12.32 27.45 18.89
N GLY A 218 12.92 28.36 18.13
CA GLY A 218 14.37 28.35 17.87
C GLY A 218 14.81 27.41 16.76
N MET A 219 13.98 26.41 16.39
CA MET A 219 14.25 25.52 15.25
C MET A 219 13.04 25.45 14.30
N PRO A 220 12.63 26.56 13.68
CA PRO A 220 11.37 26.64 12.92
C PRO A 220 11.33 25.73 11.68
N LYS A 221 12.49 25.23 11.27
CA LYS A 221 12.61 24.27 10.15
C LYS A 221 12.32 22.83 10.56
N LEU A 222 12.35 22.51 11.86
CA LEU A 222 12.13 21.18 12.39
C LEU A 222 10.70 21.06 12.94
N VAL A 223 9.94 20.11 12.39
CA VAL A 223 8.51 19.92 12.71
C VAL A 223 8.27 18.46 13.06
N PRO A 224 8.44 18.05 14.33
CA PRO A 224 7.99 16.74 14.78
C PRO A 224 6.47 16.63 14.68
N HIS A 225 6.02 15.40 14.39
CA HIS A 225 4.60 15.10 14.25
C HIS A 225 4.28 13.66 14.63
N VAL A 226 3.03 13.46 14.99
CA VAL A 226 2.45 12.15 15.30
C VAL A 226 1.12 12.04 14.58
N THR A 227 0.81 10.83 14.12
CA THR A 227 -0.45 10.51 13.45
C THR A 227 -1.06 9.27 14.09
N VAL A 228 -2.38 9.25 14.23
CA VAL A 228 -3.14 8.08 14.68
C VAL A 228 -4.36 7.94 13.77
N GLY A 229 -4.59 6.73 13.26
CA GLY A 229 -5.69 6.48 12.33
C GLY A 229 -6.26 5.08 12.41
N GLY A 230 -7.52 4.96 11.96
CA GLY A 230 -8.20 3.69 11.74
C GLY A 230 -8.24 3.35 10.26
N ASN A 231 -8.11 2.06 9.94
CA ASN A 231 -8.10 1.56 8.58
C ASN A 231 -9.04 0.36 8.44
N PHE A 232 -9.75 0.30 7.34
CA PHE A 232 -10.47 -0.88 6.89
C PHE A 232 -9.73 -1.49 5.69
N ILE A 233 -9.34 -2.75 5.80
CA ILE A 233 -8.59 -3.48 4.80
C ILE A 233 -9.49 -4.51 4.13
N ASP A 234 -9.46 -4.58 2.79
CA ASP A 234 -10.06 -5.61 1.94
C ASP A 234 -8.95 -6.13 1.02
N ALA A 235 -8.34 -7.24 1.41
CA ALA A 235 -7.21 -7.82 0.70
C ALA A 235 -7.52 -9.23 0.22
N ALA A 236 -7.00 -9.58 -0.96
CA ALA A 236 -7.18 -10.90 -1.55
C ALA A 236 -5.93 -11.32 -2.32
N ILE A 237 -5.70 -12.61 -2.43
CA ILE A 237 -4.76 -13.20 -3.38
C ILE A 237 -5.49 -14.17 -4.29
N GLN A 238 -5.28 -14.04 -5.59
CA GLN A 238 -5.66 -15.02 -6.58
C GLN A 238 -4.39 -15.73 -7.04
N ILE A 239 -4.32 -17.03 -6.77
CA ILE A 239 -3.23 -17.91 -7.15
C ILE A 239 -3.59 -18.54 -8.48
N LYS A 240 -2.61 -18.56 -9.41
CA LYS A 240 -2.67 -19.30 -10.67
C LYS A 240 -1.36 -20.02 -10.87
N ALA A 241 -1.26 -21.21 -10.30
CA ALA A 241 -0.01 -21.96 -10.21
C ALA A 241 -0.06 -23.23 -11.10
N PRO A 242 0.82 -23.34 -12.10
CA PRO A 242 1.00 -24.58 -12.85
C PRO A 242 1.73 -25.60 -11.96
N VAL A 243 1.04 -26.66 -11.61
CA VAL A 243 1.55 -27.76 -10.79
C VAL A 243 1.41 -29.09 -11.53
N VAL A 244 2.07 -30.15 -11.05
CA VAL A 244 2.05 -31.48 -11.72
C VAL A 244 0.62 -31.97 -12.05
N ARG A 245 -0.37 -31.64 -11.20
CA ARG A 245 -1.77 -32.06 -11.39
C ARG A 245 -2.55 -31.20 -12.40
N GLY A 246 -1.97 -30.10 -12.89
CA GLY A 246 -2.64 -29.13 -13.75
C GLY A 246 -2.47 -27.70 -13.28
N LEU A 247 -3.46 -26.84 -13.54
CA LEU A 247 -3.48 -25.46 -13.11
C LEU A 247 -4.29 -25.32 -11.81
N ASP A 248 -3.63 -24.93 -10.72
CA ASP A 248 -4.28 -24.63 -9.46
C ASP A 248 -4.71 -23.16 -9.44
N GLU A 249 -6.03 -22.93 -9.33
CA GLU A 249 -6.65 -21.60 -9.32
C GLU A 249 -7.38 -21.39 -7.99
N ASN A 250 -6.65 -20.91 -6.95
CA ASN A 250 -7.22 -20.58 -5.66
C ASN A 250 -7.43 -19.07 -5.53
N ARG A 251 -8.47 -18.67 -4.81
CA ARG A 251 -8.68 -17.31 -4.37
C ARG A 251 -8.96 -17.26 -2.88
N GLU A 252 -8.18 -16.48 -2.19
CA GLU A 252 -8.32 -16.24 -0.75
C GLU A 252 -8.50 -14.75 -0.50
N TRP A 253 -9.41 -14.37 0.40
CA TRP A 253 -9.63 -12.97 0.75
C TRP A 253 -9.99 -12.81 2.21
N THR A 254 -9.68 -11.62 2.74
CA THR A 254 -9.97 -11.23 4.11
C THR A 254 -10.38 -9.78 4.17
N ARG A 255 -11.22 -9.44 5.17
CA ARG A 255 -11.68 -8.08 5.44
C ARG A 255 -11.69 -7.79 6.93
N GLY A 256 -11.32 -6.56 7.30
CA GLY A 256 -11.43 -6.15 8.69
C GLY A 256 -10.75 -4.82 8.99
N GLY A 257 -10.89 -4.40 10.24
CA GLY A 257 -10.35 -3.15 10.75
C GLY A 257 -8.98 -3.34 11.40
N THR A 258 -8.10 -2.35 11.22
CA THR A 258 -6.85 -2.19 11.97
C THR A 258 -6.66 -0.72 12.30
N PHE A 259 -5.67 -0.41 13.11
CA PHE A 259 -5.26 0.96 13.29
C PHE A 259 -3.78 1.14 12.94
N SER A 260 -3.37 2.39 12.78
CA SER A 260 -1.98 2.72 12.51
C SER A 260 -1.59 3.96 13.30
N THR A 261 -0.31 4.03 13.65
CA THR A 261 0.29 5.24 14.21
C THR A 261 1.61 5.51 13.53
N THR A 262 1.93 6.79 13.39
CA THR A 262 3.24 7.23 12.91
C THR A 262 3.81 8.26 13.86
N ALA A 263 5.12 8.27 13.99
CA ALA A 263 5.85 9.33 14.66
C ALA A 263 7.05 9.72 13.79
N GLY A 264 7.22 11.00 13.53
CA GLY A 264 8.25 11.43 12.61
C GLY A 264 8.62 12.89 12.76
N VAL A 265 9.50 13.29 11.86
CA VAL A 265 9.98 14.67 11.80
C VAL A 265 10.09 15.12 10.35
N SER A 266 9.60 16.33 10.09
CA SER A 266 9.83 17.03 8.81
C SER A 266 10.87 18.11 8.99
N TYR A 267 11.79 18.21 8.04
CA TYR A 267 12.80 19.26 7.99
C TYR A 267 12.63 20.09 6.70
N LEU A 268 12.40 21.40 6.88
CA LEU A 268 12.25 22.33 5.77
C LEU A 268 13.66 22.70 5.25
N LEU A 269 14.12 22.00 4.22
CA LEU A 269 15.40 22.28 3.55
C LEU A 269 15.41 23.67 2.96
N THR A 270 14.34 24.03 2.24
CA THR A 270 14.10 25.35 1.67
C THR A 270 12.63 25.77 1.92
N LYS A 271 12.21 26.95 1.46
CA LYS A 271 10.80 27.36 1.48
C LYS A 271 9.89 26.45 0.61
N GLN A 272 10.47 25.66 -0.27
CA GLN A 272 9.75 24.80 -1.22
C GLN A 272 10.02 23.32 -1.02
N THR A 273 11.14 22.96 -0.40
CA THR A 273 11.60 21.57 -0.26
C THR A 273 11.50 21.11 1.18
N THR A 274 10.83 20.00 1.40
CA THR A 274 10.70 19.37 2.73
C THR A 274 11.18 17.93 2.64
N PHE A 275 11.98 17.53 3.61
CA PHE A 275 12.37 16.13 3.85
C PHE A 275 11.68 15.64 5.11
N THR A 276 11.05 14.49 5.05
CA THR A 276 10.31 13.88 6.16
C THR A 276 10.80 12.46 6.39
N VAL A 277 10.95 12.07 7.64
CA VAL A 277 11.20 10.69 8.05
C VAL A 277 10.18 10.31 9.12
N ASP A 278 9.53 9.18 8.94
CA ASP A 278 8.54 8.61 9.86
C ASP A 278 8.88 7.18 10.22
N THR A 279 8.61 6.81 11.46
CA THR A 279 8.36 5.44 11.86
C THR A 279 6.86 5.17 11.76
N PHE A 280 6.49 4.04 11.23
CA PHE A 280 5.11 3.59 11.09
C PHE A 280 4.92 2.30 11.86
N TYR A 281 3.81 2.21 12.59
CA TYR A 281 3.41 1.00 13.29
C TYR A 281 1.92 0.71 13.03
N SER A 282 1.61 -0.57 12.74
CA SER A 282 0.24 -1.09 12.69
C SER A 282 0.18 -2.43 13.40
N PRO A 283 -0.62 -2.58 14.47
CA PRO A 283 -0.80 -3.86 15.11
C PRO A 283 -1.62 -4.79 14.21
N LEU A 284 -1.05 -5.94 13.91
CA LEU A 284 -1.67 -6.96 13.08
C LEU A 284 -1.92 -8.20 13.94
N TRP A 285 -3.09 -8.24 14.55
CA TRP A 285 -3.48 -9.36 15.39
C TRP A 285 -3.62 -10.65 14.59
N VAL A 286 -3.09 -11.74 15.15
CA VAL A 286 -3.10 -13.07 14.53
C VAL A 286 -3.29 -14.15 15.60
N THR A 287 -4.04 -15.19 15.24
CA THR A 287 -4.20 -16.41 16.05
C THR A 287 -3.51 -17.56 15.30
N ARG A 288 -2.27 -17.89 15.69
CA ARG A 288 -1.45 -18.87 14.95
C ARG A 288 -1.77 -20.31 15.30
N SER A 289 -2.27 -20.58 16.48
CA SER A 289 -2.75 -21.89 16.86
C SER A 289 -3.79 -21.80 17.99
N PRO A 290 -4.66 -22.80 18.17
CA PRO A 290 -5.61 -22.81 19.28
C PRO A 290 -4.94 -22.70 20.65
N THR A 291 -3.71 -23.21 20.81
CA THR A 291 -2.94 -23.19 22.05
C THR A 291 -2.11 -21.92 22.24
N ALA A 292 -1.69 -21.27 21.15
CA ALA A 292 -0.89 -20.04 21.20
C ALA A 292 -1.74 -18.79 21.48
N GLY A 293 -3.07 -18.87 21.27
CA GLY A 293 -3.96 -17.74 21.43
C GLY A 293 -3.77 -16.62 20.39
N ARG A 294 -4.33 -15.48 20.71
CA ARG A 294 -4.25 -14.24 19.90
C ARG A 294 -3.00 -13.46 20.26
N THR A 295 -2.15 -13.19 19.28
CA THR A 295 -0.92 -12.42 19.44
C THR A 295 -0.91 -11.20 18.53
N ASN A 296 -0.12 -10.17 18.87
CA ASN A 296 0.13 -9.03 18.01
C ASN A 296 1.47 -9.24 17.30
N ASP A 297 1.40 -9.49 16.00
CA ASP A 297 2.55 -9.57 15.10
C ASP A 297 2.54 -8.33 14.19
N GLY A 298 2.86 -7.17 14.80
CA GLY A 298 2.65 -5.86 14.20
C GLY A 298 3.65 -5.54 13.11
N LEU A 299 3.20 -4.80 12.10
CA LEU A 299 4.08 -4.17 11.12
C LEU A 299 4.76 -2.94 11.74
N PHE A 300 6.08 -2.93 11.73
CA PHE A 300 6.89 -1.74 11.96
C PHE A 300 7.71 -1.45 10.71
N ASN A 301 7.69 -0.22 10.21
CA ASN A 301 8.57 0.19 9.14
C ASN A 301 9.05 1.63 9.30
N VAL A 302 10.06 1.99 8.53
CA VAL A 302 10.60 3.36 8.42
C VAL A 302 10.31 3.85 7.01
N ARG A 303 9.82 5.08 6.92
CA ARG A 303 9.49 5.74 5.65
C ARG A 303 10.16 7.10 5.58
N ALA A 304 10.58 7.47 4.39
CA ALA A 304 11.12 8.79 4.11
C ALA A 304 10.41 9.40 2.90
N MET A 305 10.26 10.71 2.88
CA MET A 305 9.71 11.44 1.75
C MET A 305 10.48 12.73 1.50
N LEU A 306 10.85 12.94 0.24
CA LEU A 306 11.32 14.24 -0.24
C LEU A 306 10.19 14.87 -1.05
N SER A 307 9.81 16.10 -0.73
CA SER A 307 8.74 16.82 -1.43
C SER A 307 9.19 18.20 -1.88
N TYR A 308 8.65 18.64 -3.02
CA TYR A 308 8.91 19.96 -3.60
C TYR A 308 7.59 20.62 -4.02
N THR A 309 7.37 21.87 -3.55
CA THR A 309 6.19 22.66 -3.87
C THR A 309 6.47 23.56 -5.08
N LEU A 310 5.71 23.36 -6.16
CA LEU A 310 5.70 24.23 -7.32
C LEU A 310 4.91 25.51 -6.99
N ARG A 311 5.41 26.64 -7.43
CA ARG A 311 4.80 27.96 -7.22
C ARG A 311 4.05 28.44 -8.45
#